data_e49ad7eb170024362854df40e7afc9b8
#
_entry.id   e49ad7eb170024362854df40e7afc9b8
#
_cell.length_a   1.000
_cell.length_b   1.000
_cell.length_c   1.000
_cell.angle_alpha   90.00
_cell.angle_beta   90.00
_cell.angle_gamma   90.00
#
_symmetry.space_group_name_H-M   'P 1'
#
loop_
_entity.id
_entity.type
_entity.pdbx_description
1 polymer ?
#
loop_
_entity_poly.entity_id
_entity_poly.type
_entity_poly.pdbx_seq_one_letter_code
_entity_poly.pdbx_strand_id
1 'polypeptide(L)'
;MKTKINISKWAFLALGITFLSSCSEDALDKVNENKDNAKDVTSKFIITDIETSTAFSIVGSDLSFYASVYMEHEVGTYNQMWDAETRNTQPTSASTYDNSWKAIYQNLKNAKTVIAKCSTGGAEAGNQITKGVAEVLAAYNLAVLTDLFGDVPWSQACDLAILQPKVDKQKDVYAAVFAYLNAAITDLAGKDAAFSGSLGGQDLLFGGNAKAWAKFAYGLKARYTMHLLYRSTDKTTDLNNIITWADQSFTSADEDAKYAVYQGQGTAAASPFAQFFTDRDYFSVSQSFVDKLKARKDPRTNVLFMNYNETAQYPKGAYFVNDSTNLYVAPNGTAKEAMDSYDISVYSAAFLIPTNLLSYHELQFLKAEAYARLNKNVESWDALQNAVSSCIATKMSTLVNDLSGETVAGYTLVGMKGISDAQTQTYLTSNVKPLFDANPLQEVMVQKYIGFYGGEGEALECYNDYRRLQAFGQQSFIPLSNPKNSSKFPLRYGYGTSDVTANPNVETLYGNGQYVYSEKVWWAGGSR
;
A
#
# COMPACT_ATOMS: atom_id res chain seq x y z
N MET A 1 9.44 74.27 62.36
CA MET A 1 9.81 73.58 61.12
C MET A 1 8.92 72.36 61.00
N LYS A 2 7.93 72.39 60.08
CA LYS A 2 7.03 71.29 59.85
C LYS A 2 7.48 70.54 58.58
N THR A 3 7.99 69.33 58.81
CA THR A 3 8.38 68.43 57.70
C THR A 3 7.16 67.84 57.05
N LYS A 4 6.88 68.25 55.80
CA LYS A 4 5.84 67.63 54.97
C LYS A 4 6.37 66.32 54.37
N ILE A 5 5.89 65.20 54.88
CA ILE A 5 6.15 63.88 54.30
C ILE A 5 5.40 63.76 52.97
N ASN A 6 6.12 63.54 51.89
CA ASN A 6 5.62 63.44 50.52
C ASN A 6 4.93 62.06 50.29
N ILE A 7 3.69 61.94 50.58
CA ILE A 7 2.84 60.72 50.47
C ILE A 7 2.70 60.28 49.02
N SER A 8 2.92 61.18 48.02
CA SER A 8 2.74 60.87 46.63
C SER A 8 3.78 59.90 46.01
N LYS A 9 5.01 59.91 46.57
CA LYS A 9 6.07 59.02 46.07
C LYS A 9 5.91 57.54 46.49
N TRP A 10 5.28 57.29 47.62
CA TRP A 10 4.98 55.94 48.10
C TRP A 10 3.76 55.32 47.45
N ALA A 11 2.79 56.14 47.00
CA ALA A 11 1.63 55.67 46.27
C ALA A 11 2.01 55.19 44.85
N PHE A 12 2.97 55.85 44.19
CA PHE A 12 3.48 55.40 42.89
C PHE A 12 4.36 54.13 42.98
N LEU A 13 5.08 53.93 44.09
CA LEU A 13 5.84 52.72 44.30
C LEU A 13 4.98 51.51 44.62
N ALA A 14 3.87 51.68 45.34
CA ALA A 14 2.89 50.63 45.61
C ALA A 14 2.08 50.25 44.37
N LEU A 15 1.78 51.21 43.48
CA LEU A 15 1.04 50.93 42.23
C LEU A 15 1.94 50.23 41.21
N GLY A 16 3.29 50.44 41.21
CA GLY A 16 4.23 49.76 40.33
C GLY A 16 4.47 48.29 40.69
N ILE A 17 4.27 47.89 41.95
CA ILE A 17 4.46 46.50 42.38
C ILE A 17 3.24 45.62 42.10
N THR A 18 2.05 46.17 41.94
CA THR A 18 0.83 45.43 41.61
C THR A 18 0.71 45.08 40.12
N PHE A 19 1.51 45.65 39.24
CA PHE A 19 1.56 45.29 37.83
C PHE A 19 2.53 44.19 37.46
N LEU A 20 3.40 43.73 38.39
CA LEU A 20 4.37 42.68 38.15
C LEU A 20 3.92 41.27 38.55
N SER A 21 2.71 41.11 39.09
CA SER A 21 2.18 39.80 39.51
C SER A 21 1.09 39.24 38.57
N SER A 22 0.99 39.71 37.34
CA SER A 22 -0.09 39.37 36.45
C SER A 22 0.33 38.57 35.21
N CYS A 23 1.21 37.59 35.39
CA CYS A 23 1.28 36.45 34.49
C CYS A 23 1.66 35.24 35.37
N SER A 24 0.67 34.60 35.97
CA SER A 24 0.92 33.28 36.54
C SER A 24 1.22 32.33 35.40
N GLU A 25 2.24 31.49 35.52
CA GLU A 25 2.54 30.40 34.58
C GLU A 25 1.26 29.61 34.25
N ASP A 26 0.41 29.39 35.24
CA ASP A 26 -0.91 28.75 35.10
C ASP A 26 -1.87 29.46 34.09
N ALA A 27 -1.76 30.79 33.94
CA ALA A 27 -2.59 31.51 32.97
C ALA A 27 -2.04 31.42 31.55
N LEU A 28 -0.72 31.41 31.40
CA LEU A 28 -0.03 31.18 30.13
C LEU A 28 -0.19 29.73 29.70
N ASP A 29 -0.09 28.77 30.59
CA ASP A 29 -0.34 27.36 30.32
C ASP A 29 -1.77 27.10 29.88
N LYS A 30 -2.77 27.75 30.48
CA LYS A 30 -4.18 27.67 30.06
C LYS A 30 -4.45 28.30 28.68
N VAL A 31 -3.72 29.35 28.31
CA VAL A 31 -3.83 30.00 26.98
C VAL A 31 -3.11 29.18 25.93
N ASN A 32 -2.02 28.52 26.29
CA ASN A 32 -1.25 27.63 25.41
C ASN A 32 -1.84 26.21 25.36
N GLU A 33 -2.84 25.92 26.20
CA GLU A 33 -3.57 24.66 26.12
C GLU A 33 -4.38 24.65 24.83
N ASN A 34 -3.92 23.88 23.84
CA ASN A 34 -4.67 23.68 22.60
C ASN A 34 -5.93 22.87 22.91
N LYS A 35 -7.06 23.58 23.09
CA LYS A 35 -8.34 22.98 23.45
C LYS A 35 -8.98 22.21 22.30
N ASP A 36 -8.47 22.42 21.09
CA ASP A 36 -8.96 21.73 19.88
C ASP A 36 -8.28 20.39 19.67
N ASN A 37 -7.19 20.11 20.40
CA ASN A 37 -6.57 18.79 20.38
C ASN A 37 -7.05 17.98 21.60
N ALA A 38 -7.75 16.89 21.34
CA ALA A 38 -8.12 15.92 22.36
C ALA A 38 -6.86 15.40 23.08
N LYS A 39 -6.78 15.60 24.40
CA LYS A 39 -5.63 15.13 25.20
C LYS A 39 -5.52 13.62 25.28
N ASP A 40 -6.64 12.93 25.11
CA ASP A 40 -6.74 11.47 25.08
C ASP A 40 -7.81 11.06 24.08
N VAL A 41 -7.43 10.31 23.04
CA VAL A 41 -8.31 9.75 22.04
C VAL A 41 -8.49 8.27 22.31
N THR A 42 -9.73 7.80 22.36
CA THR A 42 -10.04 6.38 22.53
C THR A 42 -9.43 5.55 21.41
N SER A 43 -8.84 4.41 21.74
CA SER A 43 -8.11 3.53 20.81
C SER A 43 -8.86 3.19 19.53
N LYS A 44 -10.19 3.00 19.59
CA LYS A 44 -11.00 2.69 18.41
C LYS A 44 -10.94 3.77 17.31
N PHE A 45 -10.87 5.06 17.67
CA PHE A 45 -10.74 6.14 16.69
C PHE A 45 -9.32 6.25 16.13
N ILE A 46 -8.31 5.87 16.92
CA ILE A 46 -6.92 5.78 16.45
C ILE A 46 -6.80 4.63 15.43
N ILE A 47 -7.49 3.51 15.65
CA ILE A 47 -7.54 2.40 14.67
C ILE A 47 -8.16 2.88 13.35
N THR A 48 -9.31 3.58 13.38
CA THR A 48 -9.92 4.16 12.17
C THR A 48 -8.94 5.05 11.39
N ASP A 49 -8.17 5.89 12.09
CA ASP A 49 -7.17 6.76 11.49
C ASP A 49 -6.05 5.94 10.81
N ILE A 50 -5.53 4.91 11.48
CA ILE A 50 -4.48 4.04 10.91
C ILE A 50 -4.99 3.31 9.67
N GLU A 51 -6.19 2.74 9.67
CA GLU A 51 -6.80 2.05 8.54
C GLU A 51 -6.98 2.99 7.35
N THR A 52 -7.56 4.18 7.60
CA THR A 52 -7.76 5.21 6.59
C THR A 52 -6.44 5.68 5.99
N SER A 53 -5.47 6.04 6.85
CA SER A 53 -4.14 6.50 6.41
C SER A 53 -3.39 5.40 5.65
N THR A 54 -3.50 4.13 6.05
CA THR A 54 -2.90 3.00 5.32
C THR A 54 -3.45 2.92 3.91
N ALA A 55 -4.77 3.02 3.73
CA ALA A 55 -5.41 2.94 2.42
C ALA A 55 -5.14 4.18 1.55
N PHE A 56 -5.32 5.38 2.09
CA PHE A 56 -5.22 6.63 1.32
C PHE A 56 -3.78 7.10 1.08
N SER A 57 -2.94 7.06 2.12
CA SER A 57 -1.64 7.76 2.10
C SER A 57 -0.46 6.83 1.87
N ILE A 58 -0.66 5.52 1.98
CA ILE A 58 0.42 4.55 1.94
C ILE A 58 0.25 3.62 0.74
N VAL A 59 -0.62 2.59 0.86
CA VAL A 59 -0.67 1.52 -0.16
C VAL A 59 -1.61 1.81 -1.32
N GLY A 60 -2.55 2.72 -1.21
CA GLY A 60 -3.42 3.16 -2.31
C GLY A 60 -2.90 4.39 -3.07
N SER A 61 -1.76 4.96 -2.67
CA SER A 61 -1.26 6.23 -3.16
C SER A 61 0.12 6.12 -3.82
N ASP A 62 0.98 7.13 -3.63
CA ASP A 62 2.28 7.30 -4.29
C ASP A 62 3.11 6.01 -4.38
N LEU A 63 3.22 5.24 -3.30
CA LEU A 63 4.03 4.01 -3.32
C LEU A 63 3.56 3.03 -4.40
N SER A 64 2.22 2.86 -4.54
CA SER A 64 1.63 1.98 -5.55
C SER A 64 1.66 2.57 -6.95
N PHE A 65 1.54 3.90 -7.08
CA PHE A 65 1.62 4.58 -8.38
C PHE A 65 2.99 4.37 -9.02
N TYR A 66 4.05 4.58 -8.26
CA TYR A 66 5.41 4.32 -8.75
C TYR A 66 5.66 2.83 -9.00
N ALA A 67 5.14 1.94 -8.15
CA ALA A 67 5.23 0.50 -8.36
C ALA A 67 4.54 0.08 -9.67
N SER A 68 3.35 0.62 -9.97
CA SER A 68 2.62 0.36 -11.23
C SER A 68 3.44 0.76 -12.46
N VAL A 69 4.11 1.92 -12.42
CA VAL A 69 5.00 2.36 -13.50
C VAL A 69 6.25 1.48 -13.60
N TYR A 70 6.88 1.14 -12.48
CA TYR A 70 8.09 0.31 -12.49
C TYR A 70 7.82 -1.12 -12.99
N MET A 71 6.63 -1.63 -12.70
CA MET A 71 6.17 -2.95 -13.14
C MET A 71 5.51 -2.94 -14.51
N GLU A 72 5.44 -1.79 -15.17
CA GLU A 72 4.84 -1.64 -16.49
C GLU A 72 3.34 -2.05 -16.52
N HIS A 73 2.66 -1.93 -15.39
CA HIS A 73 1.20 -1.98 -15.35
C HIS A 73 0.62 -0.74 -16.02
N GLU A 74 1.14 0.43 -15.69
CA GLU A 74 0.84 1.70 -16.31
C GLU A 74 2.11 2.30 -16.92
N VAL A 75 1.97 3.23 -17.85
CA VAL A 75 3.06 4.09 -18.34
C VAL A 75 2.86 5.48 -17.79
N GLY A 76 3.88 6.03 -17.17
CA GLY A 76 3.91 7.43 -16.79
C GLY A 76 4.12 8.29 -18.02
N THR A 77 3.15 9.19 -18.32
CA THR A 77 3.16 9.98 -19.56
C THR A 77 3.32 11.47 -19.32
N TYR A 78 3.32 11.95 -18.08
CA TYR A 78 3.52 13.36 -17.79
C TYR A 78 4.20 13.60 -16.45
N ASN A 79 4.98 14.68 -16.34
CA ASN A 79 5.64 15.16 -15.12
C ASN A 79 6.36 14.03 -14.35
N GLN A 80 6.17 13.94 -13.02
CA GLN A 80 6.87 12.99 -12.15
C GLN A 80 6.67 11.50 -12.55
N MET A 81 5.54 11.16 -13.13
CA MET A 81 5.30 9.80 -13.61
C MET A 81 6.05 9.52 -14.91
N TRP A 82 6.19 10.51 -15.80
CA TRP A 82 7.05 10.40 -16.97
C TRP A 82 8.54 10.32 -16.57
N ASP A 83 8.98 11.05 -15.55
CA ASP A 83 10.32 10.92 -15.00
C ASP A 83 10.57 9.51 -14.45
N ALA A 84 9.60 8.94 -13.75
CA ALA A 84 9.65 7.55 -13.25
C ALA A 84 9.70 6.52 -14.38
N GLU A 85 8.93 6.72 -15.45
CA GLU A 85 8.90 5.85 -16.62
C GLU A 85 10.22 5.92 -17.39
N THR A 86 10.67 7.13 -17.73
CA THR A 86 11.88 7.33 -18.54
C THR A 86 13.16 7.15 -17.73
N ARG A 87 13.09 7.24 -16.40
CA ARG A 87 14.24 7.11 -15.48
C ARG A 87 15.39 8.08 -15.84
N ASN A 88 15.05 9.23 -16.42
CA ASN A 88 16.00 10.28 -16.76
C ASN A 88 16.55 10.94 -15.51
N THR A 89 15.68 11.19 -14.54
CA THR A 89 16.03 11.71 -13.22
C THR A 89 15.97 10.61 -12.19
N GLN A 90 16.69 10.79 -11.09
CA GLN A 90 16.56 9.91 -9.94
C GLN A 90 15.31 10.32 -9.16
N PRO A 91 14.47 9.37 -8.70
CA PRO A 91 13.41 9.68 -7.77
C PRO A 91 14.00 10.36 -6.53
N THR A 92 13.63 11.62 -6.31
CA THR A 92 14.02 12.32 -5.09
C THR A 92 13.02 12.00 -4.00
N SER A 93 13.50 11.80 -2.78
CA SER A 93 12.65 11.49 -1.63
C SER A 93 11.54 12.53 -1.42
N ALA A 94 11.84 13.82 -1.62
CA ALA A 94 10.89 14.90 -1.34
C ALA A 94 9.64 14.87 -2.20
N SER A 95 9.78 14.58 -3.50
CA SER A 95 8.65 14.61 -4.43
C SER A 95 7.99 13.26 -4.64
N THR A 96 8.63 12.17 -4.16
CA THR A 96 8.22 10.81 -4.54
C THR A 96 7.66 10.04 -3.35
N TYR A 97 8.38 9.99 -2.23
CA TYR A 97 8.05 9.04 -1.15
C TYR A 97 7.85 9.67 0.22
N ASP A 98 8.17 10.97 0.41
CA ASP A 98 8.21 11.58 1.73
C ASP A 98 6.85 11.63 2.42
N ASN A 99 5.78 11.84 1.68
CA ASN A 99 4.42 11.83 2.25
C ASN A 99 4.07 10.45 2.83
N SER A 100 4.28 9.39 2.06
CA SER A 100 4.01 8.02 2.53
C SER A 100 4.97 7.61 3.64
N TRP A 101 6.24 8.03 3.59
CA TRP A 101 7.21 7.82 4.66
C TRP A 101 6.71 8.39 6.00
N LYS A 102 6.29 9.65 6.00
CA LYS A 102 5.72 10.30 7.20
C LYS A 102 4.45 9.61 7.67
N ALA A 103 3.55 9.28 6.75
CA ALA A 103 2.30 8.60 7.07
C ALA A 103 2.54 7.23 7.74
N ILE A 104 3.50 6.45 7.24
CA ILE A 104 3.85 5.16 7.85
C ILE A 104 4.35 5.35 9.30
N TYR A 105 5.26 6.30 9.55
CA TYR A 105 5.74 6.54 10.91
C TYR A 105 4.66 7.09 11.84
N GLN A 106 3.74 7.90 11.32
CA GLN A 106 2.58 8.36 12.11
C GLN A 106 1.68 7.17 12.48
N ASN A 107 1.41 6.27 11.53
CA ASN A 107 0.64 5.04 11.78
C ASN A 107 1.34 4.13 12.81
N LEU A 108 2.66 3.95 12.69
CA LEU A 108 3.43 3.16 13.65
C LEU A 108 3.41 3.76 15.05
N LYS A 109 3.51 5.09 15.17
CA LYS A 109 3.35 5.80 16.44
C LYS A 109 1.95 5.60 17.03
N ASN A 110 0.92 5.75 16.21
CA ASN A 110 -0.46 5.56 16.60
C ASN A 110 -0.73 4.11 17.05
N ALA A 111 -0.23 3.12 16.32
CA ALA A 111 -0.34 1.70 16.70
C ALA A 111 0.38 1.41 18.02
N LYS A 112 1.62 1.90 18.23
CA LYS A 112 2.33 1.80 19.51
C LYS A 112 1.53 2.44 20.66
N THR A 113 0.86 3.57 20.41
CA THR A 113 0.00 4.24 21.39
C THR A 113 -1.19 3.36 21.78
N VAL A 114 -1.89 2.77 20.84
CA VAL A 114 -3.01 1.84 21.11
C VAL A 114 -2.53 0.62 21.89
N ILE A 115 -1.44 0.00 21.45
CA ILE A 115 -0.83 -1.16 22.15
C ILE A 115 -0.52 -0.81 23.60
N ALA A 116 0.10 0.35 23.86
CA ALA A 116 0.43 0.79 25.22
C ALA A 116 -0.83 1.06 26.06
N LYS A 117 -1.86 1.72 25.49
CA LYS A 117 -3.14 1.97 26.17
C LYS A 117 -3.87 0.70 26.57
N CYS A 118 -3.83 -0.33 25.74
CA CYS A 118 -4.52 -1.60 25.96
C CYS A 118 -3.70 -2.60 26.80
N SER A 119 -2.41 -2.35 26.99
CA SER A 119 -1.51 -3.18 27.81
C SER A 119 -1.72 -2.97 29.31
N THR A 120 -1.19 -3.88 30.12
CA THR A 120 -1.26 -3.78 31.60
C THR A 120 -0.75 -2.44 32.08
N GLY A 121 -1.55 -1.73 32.88
CA GLY A 121 -1.25 -0.38 33.39
C GLY A 121 -1.63 0.75 32.44
N GLY A 122 -2.06 0.48 31.22
CA GLY A 122 -2.58 1.49 30.30
C GLY A 122 -4.04 1.89 30.62
N ALA A 123 -4.48 3.02 30.04
CA ALA A 123 -5.81 3.58 30.29
C ALA A 123 -6.97 2.68 29.78
N GLU A 124 -6.71 1.81 28.82
CA GLU A 124 -7.66 0.86 28.24
C GLU A 124 -7.21 -0.59 28.46
N ALA A 125 -6.51 -0.86 29.58
CA ALA A 125 -5.96 -2.16 29.90
C ALA A 125 -7.03 -3.27 29.86
N GLY A 126 -6.69 -4.39 29.20
CA GLY A 126 -7.59 -5.55 29.05
C GLY A 126 -8.39 -5.54 27.74
N ASN A 127 -8.26 -4.54 26.89
CA ASN A 127 -8.81 -4.54 25.54
C ASN A 127 -7.88 -5.33 24.59
N GLN A 128 -7.94 -6.67 24.68
CA GLN A 128 -7.04 -7.57 23.96
C GLN A 128 -7.30 -7.56 22.46
N ILE A 129 -8.57 -7.58 22.03
CA ILE A 129 -8.93 -7.54 20.60
C ILE A 129 -8.42 -6.24 19.96
N THR A 130 -8.72 -5.10 20.59
CA THR A 130 -8.24 -3.78 20.12
C THR A 130 -6.72 -3.72 20.03
N LYS A 131 -6.02 -4.29 21.03
CA LYS A 131 -4.55 -4.41 21.01
C LYS A 131 -4.07 -5.27 19.85
N GLY A 132 -4.67 -6.45 19.65
CA GLY A 132 -4.33 -7.36 18.55
C GLY A 132 -4.53 -6.73 17.17
N VAL A 133 -5.59 -5.94 16.99
CA VAL A 133 -5.80 -5.16 15.76
C VAL A 133 -4.67 -4.16 15.53
N ALA A 134 -4.29 -3.40 16.56
CA ALA A 134 -3.18 -2.45 16.47
C ALA A 134 -1.84 -3.15 16.16
N GLU A 135 -1.62 -4.35 16.67
CA GLU A 135 -0.44 -5.16 16.39
C GLU A 135 -0.41 -5.65 14.94
N VAL A 136 -1.55 -6.06 14.36
CA VAL A 136 -1.63 -6.40 12.91
C VAL A 136 -1.32 -5.18 12.06
N LEU A 137 -1.91 -4.03 12.37
CA LEU A 137 -1.68 -2.77 11.63
C LEU A 137 -0.24 -2.29 11.77
N ALA A 138 0.38 -2.45 12.95
CA ALA A 138 1.79 -2.15 13.15
C ALA A 138 2.67 -3.06 12.29
N ALA A 139 2.41 -4.37 12.29
CA ALA A 139 3.13 -5.34 11.46
C ALA A 139 3.02 -5.01 9.97
N TYR A 140 1.81 -4.69 9.50
CA TYR A 140 1.55 -4.34 8.10
C TYR A 140 2.34 -3.09 7.67
N ASN A 141 2.20 -1.98 8.39
CA ASN A 141 2.87 -0.73 8.07
C ASN A 141 4.40 -0.85 8.17
N LEU A 142 4.90 -1.58 9.17
CA LEU A 142 6.34 -1.81 9.35
C LEU A 142 6.91 -2.69 8.22
N ALA A 143 6.16 -3.68 7.76
CA ALA A 143 6.57 -4.51 6.63
C ALA A 143 6.61 -3.70 5.32
N VAL A 144 5.58 -2.90 5.02
CA VAL A 144 5.58 -1.99 3.85
C VAL A 144 6.80 -1.05 3.90
N LEU A 145 7.08 -0.48 5.08
CA LEU A 145 8.25 0.39 5.27
C LEU A 145 9.55 -0.33 4.91
N THR A 146 9.80 -1.48 5.55
CA THR A 146 11.09 -2.16 5.34
C THR A 146 11.20 -2.83 3.98
N ASP A 147 10.10 -3.33 3.40
CA ASP A 147 10.08 -3.91 2.06
C ASP A 147 10.56 -2.94 0.98
N LEU A 148 10.12 -1.69 1.08
CA LEU A 148 10.42 -0.68 0.09
C LEU A 148 11.75 0.03 0.36
N PHE A 149 12.06 0.31 1.62
CA PHE A 149 13.18 1.16 2.00
C PHE A 149 14.40 0.39 2.56
N GLY A 150 14.24 -0.89 2.92
CA GLY A 150 15.32 -1.74 3.46
C GLY A 150 15.57 -1.50 4.95
N ASP A 151 16.82 -1.24 5.34
CA ASP A 151 17.19 -0.84 6.71
C ASP A 151 16.51 0.49 7.05
N VAL A 152 15.79 0.58 8.18
CA VAL A 152 14.98 1.75 8.56
C VAL A 152 15.06 2.03 10.07
N PRO A 153 14.87 3.27 10.53
CA PRO A 153 14.68 3.55 11.96
C PRO A 153 13.45 2.81 12.49
N TRP A 154 13.63 1.97 13.53
CA TRP A 154 12.51 1.25 14.12
C TRP A 154 12.58 1.13 15.65
N SER A 155 13.63 0.50 16.21
CA SER A 155 13.68 0.17 17.64
C SER A 155 13.65 1.40 18.54
N GLN A 156 14.15 2.52 18.06
CA GLN A 156 14.15 3.83 18.73
C GLN A 156 13.16 4.82 18.11
N ALA A 157 12.50 4.45 17.02
CA ALA A 157 11.55 5.33 16.36
C ALA A 157 10.26 5.50 17.18
N CYS A 158 9.61 6.66 17.00
CA CYS A 158 8.37 7.04 17.70
C CYS A 158 8.55 7.23 19.23
N ASP A 159 9.77 7.35 19.72
CA ASP A 159 10.09 7.81 21.09
C ASP A 159 10.46 9.29 21.04
N LEU A 160 9.63 10.13 21.67
CA LEU A 160 9.83 11.59 21.69
C LEU A 160 11.12 12.04 22.38
N ALA A 161 11.74 11.18 23.19
CA ALA A 161 13.04 11.45 23.81
C ALA A 161 14.22 11.22 22.85
N ILE A 162 14.00 10.56 21.70
CA ILE A 162 15.05 10.20 20.74
C ILE A 162 14.76 10.88 19.41
N LEU A 163 15.37 12.03 19.19
CA LEU A 163 15.14 12.83 17.97
C LEU A 163 15.87 12.28 16.73
N GLN A 164 16.93 11.52 16.92
CA GLN A 164 17.76 10.95 15.86
C GLN A 164 17.90 9.42 16.04
N PRO A 165 16.81 8.66 15.83
CA PRO A 165 16.83 7.22 16.02
C PRO A 165 17.87 6.55 15.11
N LYS A 166 18.50 5.50 15.62
CA LYS A 166 19.38 4.64 14.80
C LYS A 166 18.59 3.93 13.72
N VAL A 167 19.28 3.55 12.66
CA VAL A 167 18.74 2.68 11.61
C VAL A 167 18.95 1.23 12.01
N ASP A 168 17.88 0.45 12.02
CA ASP A 168 17.89 -0.97 12.31
C ASP A 168 18.01 -1.78 11.00
N LYS A 169 18.62 -2.96 11.09
CA LYS A 169 18.76 -3.85 9.95
C LYS A 169 17.41 -4.45 9.54
N GLN A 170 17.16 -4.55 8.25
CA GLN A 170 15.91 -5.12 7.71
C GLN A 170 15.58 -6.49 8.31
N LYS A 171 16.59 -7.33 8.56
CA LYS A 171 16.42 -8.61 9.24
C LYS A 171 15.76 -8.46 10.62
N ASP A 172 16.21 -7.48 11.40
CA ASP A 172 15.73 -7.25 12.76
C ASP A 172 14.34 -6.59 12.74
N VAL A 173 14.08 -5.72 11.76
CA VAL A 173 12.76 -5.14 11.49
C VAL A 173 11.75 -6.24 11.16
N TYR A 174 12.10 -7.20 10.30
CA TYR A 174 11.25 -8.35 10.00
C TYR A 174 11.01 -9.25 11.21
N ALA A 175 12.00 -9.42 12.10
CA ALA A 175 11.78 -10.11 13.36
C ALA A 175 10.70 -9.40 14.22
N ALA A 176 10.68 -8.07 14.23
CA ALA A 176 9.63 -7.30 14.89
C ALA A 176 8.26 -7.45 14.21
N VAL A 177 8.19 -7.48 12.88
CA VAL A 177 6.95 -7.76 12.13
C VAL A 177 6.33 -9.09 12.56
N PHE A 178 7.12 -10.17 12.57
CA PHE A 178 6.63 -11.48 13.00
C PHE A 178 6.28 -11.53 14.48
N ALA A 179 7.00 -10.81 15.34
CA ALA A 179 6.67 -10.69 16.76
C ALA A 179 5.28 -10.05 16.95
N TYR A 180 4.98 -8.97 16.24
CA TYR A 180 3.66 -8.35 16.25
C TYR A 180 2.56 -9.29 15.76
N LEU A 181 2.75 -9.99 14.64
CA LEU A 181 1.75 -10.92 14.11
C LEU A 181 1.49 -12.08 15.08
N ASN A 182 2.52 -12.59 15.75
CA ASN A 182 2.36 -13.66 16.73
C ASN A 182 1.63 -13.16 18.00
N ALA A 183 1.95 -11.96 18.48
CA ALA A 183 1.25 -11.33 19.59
C ALA A 183 -0.21 -11.07 19.24
N ALA A 184 -0.47 -10.51 18.06
CA ALA A 184 -1.81 -10.24 17.55
C ALA A 184 -2.70 -11.48 17.52
N ILE A 185 -2.22 -12.62 17.01
CA ILE A 185 -2.97 -13.88 16.97
C ILE A 185 -3.35 -14.32 18.38
N THR A 186 -2.47 -14.11 19.36
CA THR A 186 -2.74 -14.43 20.77
C THR A 186 -3.78 -13.48 21.36
N ASP A 187 -3.64 -12.19 21.16
CA ASP A 187 -4.53 -11.18 21.73
C ASP A 187 -5.92 -11.21 21.07
N LEU A 188 -6.01 -11.46 19.77
CA LEU A 188 -7.29 -11.63 19.05
C LEU A 188 -8.10 -12.84 19.46
N ALA A 189 -7.50 -13.83 20.11
CA ALA A 189 -8.22 -14.96 20.74
C ALA A 189 -8.85 -14.58 22.09
N GLY A 190 -8.55 -13.41 22.63
CA GLY A 190 -9.07 -12.89 23.89
C GLY A 190 -10.40 -12.15 23.74
N LYS A 191 -10.56 -11.13 24.56
CA LYS A 191 -11.73 -10.25 24.56
C LYS A 191 -11.34 -8.82 24.94
N ASP A 192 -12.17 -7.86 24.58
CA ASP A 192 -12.06 -6.52 25.12
C ASP A 192 -12.76 -6.43 26.47
N ALA A 193 -12.11 -5.84 27.45
CA ALA A 193 -12.75 -5.44 28.69
C ALA A 193 -13.75 -4.32 28.36
N ALA A 194 -14.94 -4.38 28.95
CA ALA A 194 -16.14 -3.63 28.57
C ALA A 194 -16.06 -2.10 28.58
N PHE A 195 -14.92 -1.53 28.60
CA PHE A 195 -14.71 -0.16 28.98
C PHE A 195 -15.16 0.87 27.94
N SER A 196 -14.73 0.90 26.77
CA SER A 196 -15.10 1.90 25.76
C SER A 196 -15.64 1.29 24.47
N GLY A 197 -16.03 0.04 24.59
CA GLY A 197 -16.68 -0.66 23.54
C GLY A 197 -15.72 -1.35 22.57
N SER A 198 -16.26 -2.36 21.94
CA SER A 198 -15.68 -3.02 20.80
C SER A 198 -15.41 -1.99 19.70
N LEU A 199 -14.46 -2.30 18.83
CA LEU A 199 -14.15 -1.48 17.66
C LEU A 199 -15.41 -1.21 16.82
N GLY A 200 -16.25 -2.23 16.59
CA GLY A 200 -17.52 -2.11 15.87
C GLY A 200 -17.35 -1.37 14.55
N GLY A 201 -18.25 -0.42 14.27
CA GLY A 201 -18.21 0.39 13.05
C GLY A 201 -17.02 1.37 12.94
N GLN A 202 -16.14 1.44 13.94
CA GLN A 202 -14.89 2.20 13.87
C GLN A 202 -13.76 1.40 13.21
N ASP A 203 -13.88 0.08 13.15
CA ASP A 203 -13.04 -0.79 12.33
C ASP A 203 -13.63 -0.87 10.92
N LEU A 204 -13.00 -0.20 9.98
CA LEU A 204 -13.46 -0.04 8.59
C LEU A 204 -13.14 -1.26 7.72
N LEU A 205 -12.30 -2.19 8.21
CA LEU A 205 -11.93 -3.40 7.47
C LEU A 205 -12.86 -4.57 7.80
N PHE A 206 -13.10 -4.84 9.07
CA PHE A 206 -13.81 -6.05 9.51
C PHE A 206 -14.90 -5.80 10.56
N GLY A 207 -15.24 -4.55 10.86
CA GLY A 207 -16.31 -4.20 11.80
C GLY A 207 -16.10 -4.74 13.22
N GLY A 208 -14.85 -4.87 13.67
CA GLY A 208 -14.49 -5.39 14.99
C GLY A 208 -14.47 -6.93 15.08
N ASN A 209 -14.49 -7.64 13.95
CA ASN A 209 -14.47 -9.09 13.92
C ASN A 209 -13.05 -9.64 14.19
N ALA A 210 -12.79 -10.04 15.43
CA ALA A 210 -11.49 -10.55 15.86
C ALA A 210 -11.02 -11.79 15.05
N LYS A 211 -11.95 -12.66 14.61
CA LYS A 211 -11.60 -13.84 13.81
C LYS A 211 -11.11 -13.45 12.41
N ALA A 212 -11.73 -12.43 11.80
CA ALA A 212 -11.30 -11.91 10.51
C ALA A 212 -9.91 -11.28 10.62
N TRP A 213 -9.64 -10.52 11.69
CA TRP A 213 -8.31 -9.99 11.98
C TRP A 213 -7.25 -11.07 12.20
N ALA A 214 -7.60 -12.16 12.89
CA ALA A 214 -6.68 -13.30 13.06
C ALA A 214 -6.39 -13.99 11.71
N LYS A 215 -7.39 -14.17 10.85
CA LYS A 215 -7.21 -14.65 9.48
C LYS A 215 -6.28 -13.73 8.67
N PHE A 216 -6.46 -12.42 8.78
CA PHE A 216 -5.57 -11.45 8.15
C PHE A 216 -4.13 -11.58 8.64
N ALA A 217 -3.92 -11.72 9.96
CA ALA A 217 -2.59 -11.93 10.53
C ALA A 217 -1.91 -13.22 10.00
N TYR A 218 -2.64 -14.32 9.86
CA TYR A 218 -2.12 -15.54 9.24
C TYR A 218 -1.76 -15.34 7.77
N GLY A 219 -2.58 -14.65 7.00
CA GLY A 219 -2.30 -14.34 5.61
C GLY A 219 -1.05 -13.47 5.45
N LEU A 220 -0.87 -12.47 6.33
CA LEU A 220 0.35 -11.66 6.36
C LEU A 220 1.60 -12.49 6.71
N LYS A 221 1.48 -13.47 7.61
CA LYS A 221 2.60 -14.42 7.87
C LYS A 221 2.96 -15.19 6.61
N ALA A 222 1.98 -15.64 5.83
CA ALA A 222 2.24 -16.32 4.55
C ALA A 222 2.96 -15.39 3.56
N ARG A 223 2.45 -14.15 3.35
CA ARG A 223 3.06 -13.14 2.47
C ARG A 223 4.51 -12.85 2.86
N TYR A 224 4.75 -12.49 4.11
CA TYR A 224 6.08 -12.06 4.55
C TYR A 224 7.09 -13.22 4.62
N THR A 225 6.64 -14.45 4.85
CA THR A 225 7.52 -15.62 4.71
C THR A 225 7.92 -15.83 3.24
N MET A 226 6.99 -15.59 2.29
CA MET A 226 7.32 -15.64 0.86
C MET A 226 8.34 -14.53 0.48
N HIS A 227 8.22 -13.32 1.02
CA HIS A 227 9.22 -12.26 0.81
C HIS A 227 10.62 -12.71 1.27
N LEU A 228 10.69 -13.33 2.43
CA LEU A 228 11.95 -13.79 3.02
C LEU A 228 12.51 -15.08 2.40
N LEU A 229 11.81 -15.72 1.47
CA LEU A 229 12.15 -17.05 0.95
C LEU A 229 13.58 -17.13 0.38
N TYR A 230 14.07 -16.06 -0.23
CA TYR A 230 15.46 -16.03 -0.72
C TYR A 230 16.48 -16.17 0.42
N ARG A 231 16.20 -15.61 1.58
CA ARG A 231 17.06 -15.67 2.79
C ARG A 231 16.81 -16.91 3.65
N SER A 232 15.81 -17.70 3.33
CA SER A 232 15.49 -18.92 4.06
C SER A 232 16.64 -19.93 4.04
N THR A 233 16.94 -20.51 5.19
CA THR A 233 17.87 -21.62 5.35
C THR A 233 17.21 -22.99 5.13
N ASP A 234 15.88 -23.04 5.28
CA ASP A 234 15.06 -24.22 4.97
C ASP A 234 13.80 -23.81 4.19
N LYS A 235 13.99 -23.68 2.87
CA LYS A 235 12.94 -23.26 1.95
C LYS A 235 11.74 -24.21 1.94
N THR A 236 11.99 -25.52 2.14
CA THR A 236 10.91 -26.52 2.15
C THR A 236 9.98 -26.31 3.33
N THR A 237 10.53 -26.11 4.52
CA THR A 237 9.73 -25.80 5.71
C THR A 237 8.98 -24.47 5.54
N ASP A 238 9.61 -23.43 5.05
CA ASP A 238 8.96 -22.13 4.85
C ASP A 238 7.84 -22.19 3.79
N LEU A 239 8.03 -22.91 2.69
CA LEU A 239 6.98 -23.12 1.68
C LEU A 239 5.78 -23.89 2.26
N ASN A 240 5.98 -24.91 3.08
CA ASN A 240 4.90 -25.60 3.76
C ASN A 240 4.21 -24.71 4.81
N ASN A 241 4.96 -23.86 5.51
CA ASN A 241 4.40 -22.86 6.44
C ASN A 241 3.51 -21.85 5.70
N ILE A 242 3.94 -21.36 4.53
CA ILE A 242 3.14 -20.45 3.68
C ILE A 242 1.79 -21.08 3.35
N ILE A 243 1.78 -22.34 2.91
CA ILE A 243 0.55 -23.07 2.59
C ILE A 243 -0.34 -23.17 3.85
N THR A 244 0.25 -23.60 4.96
CA THR A 244 -0.48 -23.78 6.23
C THR A 244 -1.11 -22.48 6.72
N TRP A 245 -0.39 -21.37 6.68
CA TRP A 245 -0.92 -20.08 7.12
C TRP A 245 -1.94 -19.51 6.13
N ALA A 246 -1.76 -19.71 4.84
CA ALA A 246 -2.76 -19.34 3.85
C ALA A 246 -4.07 -20.12 4.05
N ASP A 247 -3.99 -21.40 4.43
CA ASP A 247 -5.17 -22.23 4.76
C ASP A 247 -5.86 -21.79 6.08
N GLN A 248 -5.15 -21.11 6.98
CA GLN A 248 -5.71 -20.51 8.20
C GLN A 248 -6.23 -19.07 7.97
N SER A 249 -6.05 -18.53 6.78
CA SER A 249 -6.46 -17.19 6.41
C SER A 249 -7.84 -17.18 5.70
N PHE A 250 -8.01 -16.27 4.73
CA PHE A 250 -9.28 -16.08 4.02
C PHE A 250 -9.64 -17.31 3.17
N THR A 251 -10.91 -17.65 3.17
CA THR A 251 -11.48 -18.81 2.43
C THR A 251 -12.32 -18.38 1.22
N SER A 252 -12.64 -17.09 1.12
CA SER A 252 -13.33 -16.48 -0.02
C SER A 252 -12.98 -14.99 -0.13
N ALA A 253 -13.30 -14.36 -1.25
CA ALA A 253 -13.12 -12.93 -1.47
C ALA A 253 -14.00 -12.03 -0.58
N ASP A 254 -15.05 -12.58 0.02
CA ASP A 254 -15.88 -11.84 0.99
C ASP A 254 -15.11 -11.54 2.29
N GLU A 255 -14.04 -12.27 2.54
CA GLU A 255 -13.18 -12.10 3.71
C GLU A 255 -11.95 -11.20 3.46
N ASP A 256 -11.81 -10.64 2.25
CA ASP A 256 -10.68 -9.78 1.88
C ASP A 256 -10.46 -8.65 2.87
N ALA A 257 -9.21 -8.44 3.28
CA ALA A 257 -8.79 -7.25 4.01
C ALA A 257 -8.72 -6.08 3.02
N LYS A 258 -9.79 -5.32 2.92
CA LYS A 258 -9.95 -4.22 1.98
C LYS A 258 -10.58 -3.00 2.63
N TYR A 259 -10.07 -1.82 2.28
CA TYR A 259 -10.70 -0.55 2.60
C TYR A 259 -11.69 -0.21 1.48
N ALA A 260 -12.98 -0.20 1.79
CA ALA A 260 -14.08 -0.12 0.81
C ALA A 260 -15.09 1.00 1.12
N VAL A 261 -14.69 2.00 1.91
CA VAL A 261 -15.59 3.10 2.34
C VAL A 261 -15.34 4.39 1.55
N TYR A 262 -14.83 4.27 0.34
CA TYR A 262 -14.64 5.41 -0.56
C TYR A 262 -15.97 6.05 -0.95
N GLN A 263 -15.91 7.33 -1.29
CA GLN A 263 -17.03 8.11 -1.82
C GLN A 263 -16.76 8.43 -3.29
N GLY A 264 -17.83 8.74 -4.02
CA GLY A 264 -17.75 8.96 -5.46
C GLY A 264 -16.95 10.20 -5.89
N GLN A 265 -16.87 10.40 -7.19
CA GLN A 265 -16.15 11.49 -7.85
C GLN A 265 -16.42 12.87 -7.21
N GLY A 266 -15.39 13.70 -7.14
CA GLY A 266 -15.49 15.07 -6.61
C GLY A 266 -15.47 15.16 -5.09
N THR A 267 -15.22 14.07 -4.39
CA THR A 267 -15.01 14.04 -2.94
C THR A 267 -13.54 13.80 -2.61
N ALA A 268 -13.08 14.35 -1.49
CA ALA A 268 -11.73 14.05 -0.97
C ALA A 268 -11.58 12.60 -0.48
N ALA A 269 -12.64 11.82 -0.51
CA ALA A 269 -12.70 10.44 -0.04
C ALA A 269 -12.87 9.42 -1.17
N ALA A 270 -12.61 9.79 -2.42
CA ALA A 270 -12.57 8.88 -3.55
C ALA A 270 -11.34 7.96 -3.53
N SER A 271 -11.35 6.87 -4.29
CA SER A 271 -10.18 6.01 -4.47
C SER A 271 -8.98 6.84 -4.94
N PRO A 272 -7.81 6.74 -4.28
CA PRO A 272 -6.66 7.60 -4.57
C PRO A 272 -6.17 7.50 -6.02
N PHE A 273 -6.24 6.33 -6.65
CA PHE A 273 -5.78 6.15 -8.02
C PHE A 273 -6.67 6.92 -9.02
N ALA A 274 -7.99 6.76 -8.93
CA ALA A 274 -8.93 7.47 -9.78
C ALA A 274 -8.89 8.98 -9.51
N GLN A 275 -8.77 9.39 -8.25
CA GLN A 275 -8.63 10.81 -7.89
C GLN A 275 -7.33 11.40 -8.43
N PHE A 276 -6.20 10.68 -8.32
CA PHE A 276 -4.93 11.12 -8.86
C PHE A 276 -4.99 11.31 -10.38
N PHE A 277 -5.64 10.37 -11.09
CA PHE A 277 -5.84 10.52 -12.53
C PHE A 277 -6.69 11.75 -12.86
N THR A 278 -7.82 11.94 -12.17
CA THR A 278 -8.70 13.10 -12.38
C THR A 278 -7.97 14.43 -12.15
N ASP A 279 -7.11 14.48 -11.14
CA ASP A 279 -6.38 15.71 -10.78
C ASP A 279 -5.18 15.98 -11.69
N ARG A 280 -4.60 14.94 -12.29
CA ARG A 280 -3.26 15.04 -12.90
C ARG A 280 -3.11 14.40 -14.27
N ASP A 281 -3.87 13.36 -14.60
CA ASP A 281 -3.83 12.64 -15.89
C ASP A 281 -2.39 12.27 -16.34
N TYR A 282 -1.66 11.54 -15.47
CA TYR A 282 -0.26 11.21 -15.71
C TYR A 282 -0.01 9.76 -16.09
N PHE A 283 -1.06 8.95 -16.26
CA PHE A 283 -0.97 7.52 -16.61
C PHE A 283 -1.62 7.19 -17.93
N SER A 284 -1.09 6.18 -18.60
CA SER A 284 -1.64 5.62 -19.83
C SER A 284 -1.43 4.12 -19.91
N VAL A 285 -2.17 3.46 -20.78
CA VAL A 285 -2.11 2.01 -20.99
C VAL A 285 -0.72 1.57 -21.45
N SER A 286 -0.14 0.63 -20.74
CA SER A 286 1.19 0.08 -21.03
C SER A 286 1.16 -0.91 -22.19
N GLN A 287 2.02 -0.69 -23.20
CA GLN A 287 2.26 -1.64 -24.29
C GLN A 287 2.68 -3.00 -23.75
N SER A 288 3.64 -3.02 -22.81
CA SER A 288 4.17 -4.24 -22.21
C SER A 288 3.10 -5.07 -21.50
N PHE A 289 2.18 -4.41 -20.80
CA PHE A 289 1.07 -5.09 -20.11
C PHE A 289 0.06 -5.68 -21.13
N VAL A 290 -0.36 -4.87 -22.10
CA VAL A 290 -1.30 -5.30 -23.14
C VAL A 290 -0.73 -6.46 -23.95
N ASP A 291 0.55 -6.46 -24.28
CA ASP A 291 1.19 -7.55 -25.00
C ASP A 291 1.13 -8.88 -24.24
N LYS A 292 1.31 -8.83 -22.91
CA LYS A 292 1.19 -10.02 -22.04
C LYS A 292 -0.24 -10.57 -22.01
N LEU A 293 -1.24 -9.69 -21.97
CA LEU A 293 -2.66 -10.07 -22.05
C LEU A 293 -2.98 -10.69 -23.42
N LYS A 294 -2.58 -10.03 -24.52
CA LYS A 294 -2.82 -10.49 -25.89
C LYS A 294 -2.15 -11.83 -26.18
N ALA A 295 -0.92 -12.02 -25.72
CA ALA A 295 -0.18 -13.29 -25.87
C ALA A 295 -0.91 -14.48 -25.23
N ARG A 296 -1.72 -14.22 -24.19
CA ARG A 296 -2.52 -15.22 -23.48
C ARG A 296 -3.97 -15.27 -23.93
N LYS A 297 -4.38 -14.42 -24.86
CA LYS A 297 -5.80 -14.23 -25.22
C LYS A 297 -6.66 -14.01 -23.97
N ASP A 298 -6.15 -13.21 -23.06
CA ASP A 298 -6.79 -12.92 -21.77
C ASP A 298 -8.08 -12.13 -21.98
N PRO A 299 -9.23 -12.57 -21.48
CA PRO A 299 -10.51 -11.89 -21.68
C PRO A 299 -10.54 -10.48 -21.06
N ARG A 300 -9.67 -10.21 -20.08
CA ARG A 300 -9.52 -8.88 -19.46
C ARG A 300 -9.05 -7.82 -20.44
N THR A 301 -8.38 -8.20 -21.52
CA THR A 301 -7.92 -7.26 -22.57
C THR A 301 -9.07 -6.42 -23.15
N ASN A 302 -10.30 -6.95 -23.13
CA ASN A 302 -11.46 -6.28 -23.71
C ASN A 302 -12.30 -5.48 -22.71
N VAL A 303 -11.87 -5.38 -21.43
CA VAL A 303 -12.66 -4.75 -20.38
C VAL A 303 -11.86 -3.85 -19.44
N LEU A 304 -10.53 -3.90 -19.49
CA LEU A 304 -9.65 -3.14 -18.58
C LEU A 304 -9.25 -1.76 -19.10
N PHE A 305 -9.51 -1.46 -20.37
CA PHE A 305 -9.03 -0.24 -21.02
C PHE A 305 -10.16 0.54 -21.65
N MET A 306 -10.04 1.85 -21.68
CA MET A 306 -10.96 2.73 -22.38
C MET A 306 -10.20 3.74 -23.24
N ASN A 307 -10.79 4.13 -24.35
CA ASN A 307 -10.23 5.15 -25.20
C ASN A 307 -10.29 6.50 -24.50
N TYR A 308 -9.20 7.24 -24.61
CA TYR A 308 -9.07 8.57 -24.04
C TYR A 308 -8.56 9.60 -25.07
N ASN A 309 -7.99 9.13 -26.16
CA ASN A 309 -7.36 9.95 -27.16
C ASN A 309 -8.40 10.73 -27.98
N GLU A 310 -8.35 12.07 -27.95
CA GLU A 310 -9.24 12.97 -28.68
C GLU A 310 -9.15 12.86 -30.22
N THR A 311 -8.09 12.24 -30.77
CA THR A 311 -7.94 12.06 -32.22
C THR A 311 -8.84 10.96 -32.77
N ALA A 312 -9.57 10.29 -31.90
CA ALA A 312 -10.28 9.07 -32.24
C ALA A 312 -11.66 9.27 -32.84
N GLN A 313 -12.06 8.26 -33.52
CA GLN A 313 -13.29 7.92 -34.22
C GLN A 313 -14.56 7.92 -33.34
N TYR A 314 -14.52 8.40 -32.11
CA TYR A 314 -15.59 8.29 -31.13
C TYR A 314 -16.38 9.59 -30.97
N PRO A 315 -17.69 9.51 -30.69
CA PRO A 315 -18.50 10.69 -30.42
C PRO A 315 -17.97 11.48 -29.23
N LYS A 316 -17.91 12.81 -29.36
CA LYS A 316 -17.60 13.68 -28.22
C LYS A 316 -18.54 13.38 -27.06
N GLY A 317 -17.96 13.21 -25.85
CA GLY A 317 -18.74 13.02 -24.61
C GLY A 317 -18.96 11.56 -24.21
N ALA A 318 -18.24 10.61 -24.80
CA ALA A 318 -18.29 9.21 -24.36
C ALA A 318 -16.88 8.59 -24.32
N TYR A 319 -16.58 7.88 -23.23
CA TYR A 319 -15.46 6.95 -23.16
C TYR A 319 -15.97 5.55 -23.45
N PHE A 320 -15.31 4.85 -24.36
CA PHE A 320 -15.67 3.47 -24.69
C PHE A 320 -14.68 2.53 -24.03
N VAL A 321 -15.19 1.58 -23.27
CA VAL A 321 -14.42 0.40 -22.87
C VAL A 321 -14.14 -0.39 -24.14
N ASN A 322 -12.86 -0.57 -24.45
CA ASN A 322 -12.44 -0.88 -25.80
C ASN A 322 -12.22 -2.37 -25.98
N ASP A 323 -12.57 -2.85 -27.17
CA ASP A 323 -11.99 -4.08 -27.64
C ASP A 323 -10.50 -3.85 -27.95
N SER A 324 -9.70 -4.91 -27.78
CA SER A 324 -8.25 -4.85 -27.91
C SER A 324 -7.73 -4.50 -29.31
N THR A 325 -8.62 -4.28 -30.29
CA THR A 325 -8.24 -4.04 -31.69
C THR A 325 -7.87 -2.59 -31.95
N ASN A 326 -8.40 -1.66 -31.16
CA ASN A 326 -8.28 -0.22 -31.37
C ASN A 326 -7.56 0.52 -30.25
N LEU A 327 -6.86 -0.20 -29.34
CA LEU A 327 -6.10 0.43 -28.24
C LEU A 327 -4.91 1.21 -28.77
N TYR A 328 -4.81 2.48 -28.37
CA TYR A 328 -3.66 3.32 -28.58
C TYR A 328 -2.79 3.34 -27.32
N VAL A 329 -1.85 2.42 -27.25
CA VAL A 329 -1.05 2.14 -26.06
C VAL A 329 0.24 2.97 -26.01
N ALA A 330 0.70 3.30 -24.82
CA ALA A 330 1.95 4.03 -24.59
C ALA A 330 3.16 3.06 -24.60
N PRO A 331 4.21 3.35 -25.41
CA PRO A 331 5.41 2.53 -25.42
C PRO A 331 6.25 2.74 -24.16
N ASN A 332 6.58 1.66 -23.45
CA ASN A 332 7.35 1.72 -22.20
C ASN A 332 8.74 2.35 -22.38
N GLY A 333 9.09 3.28 -21.50
CA GLY A 333 10.38 3.98 -21.46
C GLY A 333 10.62 5.01 -22.56
N THR A 334 9.76 5.07 -23.57
CA THR A 334 9.89 5.95 -24.73
C THR A 334 8.60 6.69 -25.08
N ALA A 335 7.60 6.64 -24.19
CA ALA A 335 6.37 7.38 -24.35
C ALA A 335 6.64 8.88 -24.51
N LYS A 336 5.80 9.53 -25.32
CA LYS A 336 5.83 10.98 -25.44
C LYS A 336 5.40 11.62 -24.12
N GLU A 337 6.10 12.67 -23.69
CA GLU A 337 5.65 13.46 -22.54
C GLU A 337 4.44 14.30 -22.95
N ALA A 338 3.25 13.78 -22.68
CA ALA A 338 1.98 14.47 -22.94
C ALA A 338 0.85 13.79 -22.17
N MET A 339 -0.09 14.57 -21.67
CA MET A 339 -1.42 14.13 -21.29
C MET A 339 -2.24 13.81 -22.56
N ASP A 340 -3.33 13.11 -22.44
CA ASP A 340 -4.34 12.85 -23.50
C ASP A 340 -3.82 12.21 -24.81
N SER A 341 -2.61 11.65 -24.81
CA SER A 341 -2.02 11.12 -26.04
C SER A 341 -2.26 9.64 -26.25
N TYR A 342 -2.67 8.91 -25.24
CA TYR A 342 -2.85 7.45 -25.25
C TYR A 342 -4.13 7.06 -24.51
N ASP A 343 -4.58 5.84 -24.72
CA ASP A 343 -5.69 5.27 -23.97
C ASP A 343 -5.33 5.01 -22.51
N ILE A 344 -6.34 4.89 -21.66
CA ILE A 344 -6.21 4.78 -20.22
C ILE A 344 -6.87 3.53 -19.65
N SER A 345 -6.51 3.22 -18.41
CA SER A 345 -7.16 2.17 -17.63
C SER A 345 -8.58 2.56 -17.23
N VAL A 346 -9.48 1.59 -17.14
CA VAL A 346 -10.82 1.80 -16.53
C VAL A 346 -10.71 2.13 -15.04
N TYR A 347 -9.62 1.72 -14.37
CA TYR A 347 -9.36 2.09 -12.97
C TYR A 347 -9.18 3.60 -12.77
N SER A 348 -8.78 4.32 -13.81
CA SER A 348 -8.72 5.80 -13.78
C SER A 348 -10.06 6.48 -13.56
N ALA A 349 -11.16 5.75 -13.75
CA ALA A 349 -12.53 6.21 -13.56
C ALA A 349 -13.25 5.53 -12.36
N ALA A 350 -12.60 4.58 -11.71
CA ALA A 350 -13.21 3.76 -10.65
C ALA A 350 -13.00 4.39 -9.26
N PHE A 351 -13.88 5.32 -8.90
CA PHE A 351 -13.76 6.11 -7.66
C PHE A 351 -14.10 5.34 -6.39
N LEU A 352 -14.83 4.24 -6.49
CA LEU A 352 -15.26 3.41 -5.37
C LEU A 352 -14.47 2.10 -5.26
N ILE A 353 -13.47 1.89 -6.14
CA ILE A 353 -12.69 0.65 -6.11
C ILE A 353 -11.96 0.50 -4.76
N PRO A 354 -12.11 -0.62 -4.07
CA PRO A 354 -11.46 -0.83 -2.79
C PRO A 354 -9.94 -0.89 -2.89
N THR A 355 -9.24 -0.41 -1.87
CA THR A 355 -7.81 -0.69 -1.70
C THR A 355 -7.63 -2.00 -0.95
N ASN A 356 -7.09 -2.99 -1.61
CA ASN A 356 -6.81 -4.30 -1.02
C ASN A 356 -5.50 -4.26 -0.19
N LEU A 357 -5.59 -4.65 1.08
CA LEU A 357 -4.43 -4.88 1.94
C LEU A 357 -3.94 -6.33 1.83
N LEU A 358 -4.86 -7.26 1.73
CA LEU A 358 -4.62 -8.67 1.41
C LEU A 358 -5.91 -9.27 0.87
N SER A 359 -5.84 -9.94 -0.27
CA SER A 359 -6.99 -10.59 -0.89
C SER A 359 -6.92 -12.12 -0.84
N TYR A 360 -8.07 -12.76 -0.96
CA TYR A 360 -8.15 -14.22 -1.12
C TYR A 360 -7.40 -14.70 -2.37
N HIS A 361 -7.52 -13.97 -3.48
CA HIS A 361 -6.80 -14.37 -4.69
C HIS A 361 -5.28 -14.25 -4.53
N GLU A 362 -4.77 -13.31 -3.75
CA GLU A 362 -3.35 -13.25 -3.41
C GLU A 362 -2.90 -14.50 -2.63
N LEU A 363 -3.69 -14.91 -1.62
CA LEU A 363 -3.38 -16.11 -0.85
C LEU A 363 -3.35 -17.36 -1.74
N GLN A 364 -4.26 -17.47 -2.72
CA GLN A 364 -4.25 -18.56 -3.67
C GLN A 364 -3.04 -18.49 -4.61
N PHE A 365 -2.60 -17.30 -5.04
CA PHE A 365 -1.34 -17.14 -5.78
C PHE A 365 -0.12 -17.53 -4.94
N LEU A 366 -0.08 -17.17 -3.66
CA LEU A 366 1.00 -17.58 -2.73
C LEU A 366 1.05 -19.12 -2.58
N LYS A 367 -0.12 -19.77 -2.46
CA LYS A 367 -0.21 -21.24 -2.42
C LYS A 367 0.25 -21.85 -3.75
N ALA A 368 -0.22 -21.31 -4.89
CA ALA A 368 0.18 -21.80 -6.21
C ALA A 368 1.69 -21.72 -6.41
N GLU A 369 2.32 -20.60 -6.01
CA GLU A 369 3.76 -20.44 -6.07
C GLU A 369 4.48 -21.42 -5.14
N ALA A 370 4.02 -21.55 -3.89
CA ALA A 370 4.62 -22.46 -2.92
C ALA A 370 4.57 -23.92 -3.41
N TYR A 371 3.42 -24.35 -3.92
CA TYR A 371 3.27 -25.70 -4.51
C TYR A 371 4.16 -25.89 -5.77
N ALA A 372 4.23 -24.91 -6.67
CA ALA A 372 5.10 -24.98 -7.84
C ALA A 372 6.57 -25.13 -7.43
N ARG A 373 7.02 -24.36 -6.43
CA ARG A 373 8.40 -24.46 -5.91
C ARG A 373 8.68 -25.78 -5.18
N LEU A 374 7.66 -26.46 -4.67
CA LEU A 374 7.73 -27.80 -4.09
C LEU A 374 7.56 -28.91 -5.15
N ASN A 375 7.41 -28.58 -6.43
CA ASN A 375 7.11 -29.50 -7.54
C ASN A 375 5.77 -30.27 -7.35
N LYS A 376 4.82 -29.69 -6.63
CA LYS A 376 3.45 -30.19 -6.44
C LYS A 376 2.53 -29.56 -7.47
N ASN A 377 2.69 -29.98 -8.74
CA ASN A 377 2.07 -29.27 -9.87
C ASN A 377 0.54 -29.40 -9.93
N VAL A 378 -0.05 -30.47 -9.38
CA VAL A 378 -1.52 -30.62 -9.32
C VAL A 378 -2.09 -29.59 -8.35
N GLU A 379 -1.60 -29.54 -7.13
CA GLU A 379 -2.04 -28.58 -6.10
C GLU A 379 -1.74 -27.14 -6.50
N SER A 380 -0.62 -26.93 -7.22
CA SER A 380 -0.28 -25.61 -7.78
C SER A 380 -1.29 -25.15 -8.83
N TRP A 381 -1.72 -26.06 -9.71
CA TRP A 381 -2.73 -25.76 -10.71
C TRP A 381 -4.10 -25.44 -10.08
N ASP A 382 -4.53 -26.25 -9.11
CA ASP A 382 -5.78 -26.01 -8.40
C ASP A 382 -5.80 -24.66 -7.68
N ALA A 383 -4.72 -24.31 -7.01
CA ALA A 383 -4.57 -23.00 -6.39
C ALA A 383 -4.54 -21.86 -7.41
N LEU A 384 -3.86 -22.05 -8.56
CA LEU A 384 -3.81 -21.05 -9.64
C LEU A 384 -5.19 -20.81 -10.26
N GLN A 385 -5.97 -21.87 -10.52
CA GLN A 385 -7.35 -21.73 -11.01
C GLN A 385 -8.21 -20.92 -10.04
N ASN A 386 -8.12 -21.22 -8.75
CA ASN A 386 -8.84 -20.48 -7.71
C ASN A 386 -8.40 -19.01 -7.64
N ALA A 387 -7.10 -18.74 -7.74
CA ALA A 387 -6.57 -17.38 -7.74
C ALA A 387 -7.11 -16.56 -8.93
N VAL A 388 -6.97 -17.08 -10.15
CA VAL A 388 -7.38 -16.38 -11.37
C VAL A 388 -8.89 -16.19 -11.43
N SER A 389 -9.67 -17.24 -11.11
CA SER A 389 -11.13 -17.16 -11.11
C SER A 389 -11.65 -16.17 -10.09
N SER A 390 -11.15 -16.21 -8.86
CA SER A 390 -11.55 -15.26 -7.82
C SER A 390 -11.13 -13.82 -8.16
N CYS A 391 -9.91 -13.62 -8.66
CA CYS A 391 -9.42 -12.30 -9.08
C CYS A 391 -10.30 -11.69 -10.18
N ILE A 392 -10.59 -12.46 -11.24
CA ILE A 392 -11.45 -11.99 -12.34
C ILE A 392 -12.86 -11.67 -11.83
N ALA A 393 -13.48 -12.60 -11.08
CA ALA A 393 -14.82 -12.42 -10.57
C ALA A 393 -14.94 -11.18 -9.67
N THR A 394 -14.05 -11.03 -8.70
CA THR A 394 -14.10 -9.93 -7.73
C THR A 394 -13.80 -8.58 -8.38
N LYS A 395 -12.70 -8.47 -9.12
CA LYS A 395 -12.32 -7.19 -9.75
C LYS A 395 -13.33 -6.77 -10.83
N MET A 396 -13.79 -7.69 -11.65
CA MET A 396 -14.77 -7.36 -12.70
C MET A 396 -16.13 -6.98 -12.11
N SER A 397 -16.62 -7.68 -11.10
CA SER A 397 -17.89 -7.30 -10.45
C SER A 397 -17.79 -5.92 -9.80
N THR A 398 -16.68 -5.62 -9.14
CA THR A 398 -16.46 -4.30 -8.51
C THR A 398 -16.40 -3.20 -9.58
N LEU A 399 -15.64 -3.37 -10.64
CA LEU A 399 -15.55 -2.40 -11.73
C LEU A 399 -16.89 -2.20 -12.44
N VAL A 400 -17.64 -3.27 -12.72
CA VAL A 400 -18.97 -3.17 -13.35
C VAL A 400 -19.94 -2.42 -12.43
N ASN A 401 -19.91 -2.69 -11.13
CA ASN A 401 -20.78 -2.01 -10.16
C ASN A 401 -20.43 -0.54 -9.99
N ASP A 402 -19.15 -0.20 -9.98
CA ASP A 402 -18.67 1.17 -9.85
C ASP A 402 -18.92 2.00 -11.12
N LEU A 403 -18.65 1.41 -12.29
CA LEU A 403 -18.60 2.13 -13.57
C LEU A 403 -19.89 2.04 -14.40
N SER A 404 -20.85 1.21 -14.01
CA SER A 404 -22.12 1.07 -14.76
C SER A 404 -22.98 2.33 -14.64
N GLY A 405 -23.04 3.09 -15.72
CA GLY A 405 -23.84 4.32 -15.79
C GLY A 405 -23.14 5.57 -15.25
N GLU A 406 -21.86 5.47 -14.88
CA GLU A 406 -21.07 6.60 -14.41
C GLU A 406 -20.75 7.61 -15.52
N THR A 407 -20.60 8.87 -15.10
CA THR A 407 -20.08 9.95 -15.95
C THR A 407 -18.72 10.37 -15.40
N VAL A 408 -17.65 10.19 -16.16
CA VAL A 408 -16.28 10.55 -15.78
C VAL A 408 -15.86 11.81 -16.51
N ALA A 409 -15.41 12.83 -15.79
CA ALA A 409 -14.97 14.12 -16.35
C ALA A 409 -15.98 14.72 -17.37
N GLY A 410 -17.29 14.49 -17.14
CA GLY A 410 -18.35 14.94 -18.05
C GLY A 410 -18.68 14.01 -19.22
N TYR A 411 -18.03 12.84 -19.29
CA TYR A 411 -18.23 11.84 -20.34
C TYR A 411 -18.91 10.59 -19.78
N THR A 412 -19.82 10.00 -20.54
CA THR A 412 -20.47 8.74 -20.16
C THR A 412 -19.59 7.55 -20.52
N LEU A 413 -19.32 6.67 -19.56
CA LEU A 413 -18.62 5.41 -19.83
C LEU A 413 -19.57 4.42 -20.51
N VAL A 414 -19.17 3.90 -21.66
CA VAL A 414 -19.97 2.98 -22.49
C VAL A 414 -19.25 1.66 -22.69
N GLY A 415 -19.96 0.57 -22.54
CA GLY A 415 -19.48 -0.77 -22.91
C GLY A 415 -18.82 -1.55 -21.79
N MET A 416 -18.86 -1.07 -20.53
CA MET A 416 -18.36 -1.86 -19.39
C MET A 416 -19.13 -3.18 -19.29
N LYS A 417 -18.41 -4.30 -19.29
CA LYS A 417 -18.96 -5.66 -19.25
C LYS A 417 -18.18 -6.52 -18.28
N GLY A 418 -18.90 -7.40 -17.60
CA GLY A 418 -18.26 -8.46 -16.82
C GLY A 418 -17.66 -9.55 -17.71
N ILE A 419 -16.84 -10.39 -17.10
CA ILE A 419 -16.33 -11.63 -17.67
C ILE A 419 -17.07 -12.77 -17.00
N SER A 420 -17.77 -13.60 -17.78
CA SER A 420 -18.53 -14.73 -17.24
C SER A 420 -17.60 -15.86 -16.77
N ASP A 421 -18.11 -16.70 -15.87
CA ASP A 421 -17.40 -17.90 -15.42
C ASP A 421 -17.02 -18.82 -16.59
N ALA A 422 -17.89 -18.97 -17.59
CA ALA A 422 -17.61 -19.77 -18.79
C ALA A 422 -16.42 -19.20 -19.60
N GLN A 423 -16.32 -17.88 -19.74
CA GLN A 423 -15.17 -17.25 -20.39
C GLN A 423 -13.89 -17.44 -19.56
N THR A 424 -13.98 -17.30 -18.24
CA THR A 424 -12.86 -17.54 -17.33
C THR A 424 -12.38 -18.99 -17.40
N GLN A 425 -13.30 -19.97 -17.40
CA GLN A 425 -12.94 -21.39 -17.51
C GLN A 425 -12.33 -21.71 -18.88
N THR A 426 -12.85 -21.15 -19.96
CA THR A 426 -12.28 -21.31 -21.31
C THR A 426 -10.85 -20.72 -21.35
N TYR A 427 -10.65 -19.55 -20.77
CA TYR A 427 -9.33 -18.91 -20.65
C TYR A 427 -8.34 -19.80 -19.90
N LEU A 428 -8.73 -20.29 -18.71
CA LEU A 428 -7.90 -21.15 -17.89
C LEU A 428 -7.50 -22.44 -18.61
N THR A 429 -8.46 -23.14 -19.19
CA THR A 429 -8.21 -24.47 -19.79
C THR A 429 -7.50 -24.39 -21.13
N SER A 430 -7.84 -23.41 -21.97
CA SER A 430 -7.35 -23.35 -23.35
C SER A 430 -6.08 -22.49 -23.52
N ASN A 431 -5.85 -21.53 -22.62
CA ASN A 431 -4.79 -20.55 -22.78
C ASN A 431 -3.76 -20.59 -21.64
N VAL A 432 -4.20 -20.70 -20.38
CA VAL A 432 -3.30 -20.74 -19.22
C VAL A 432 -2.71 -22.13 -18.99
N LYS A 433 -3.55 -23.19 -19.07
CA LYS A 433 -3.10 -24.57 -18.77
C LYS A 433 -1.91 -25.03 -19.61
N PRO A 434 -1.87 -24.81 -20.93
CA PRO A 434 -0.72 -25.20 -21.74
C PRO A 434 0.58 -24.47 -21.34
N LEU A 435 0.49 -23.20 -20.95
CA LEU A 435 1.64 -22.42 -20.47
C LEU A 435 2.10 -22.89 -19.09
N PHE A 436 1.14 -23.18 -18.21
CA PHE A 436 1.41 -23.76 -16.91
C PHE A 436 2.11 -25.11 -17.02
N ASP A 437 1.63 -26.00 -17.89
CA ASP A 437 2.24 -27.33 -18.11
C ASP A 437 3.68 -27.23 -18.64
N ALA A 438 3.97 -26.20 -19.42
CA ALA A 438 5.33 -25.94 -19.92
C ALA A 438 6.26 -25.40 -18.82
N ASN A 439 5.78 -24.52 -17.94
CA ASN A 439 6.54 -23.96 -16.82
C ASN A 439 5.59 -23.49 -15.71
N PRO A 440 5.26 -24.34 -14.73
CA PRO A 440 4.29 -24.02 -13.69
C PRO A 440 4.60 -22.74 -12.92
N LEU A 441 5.83 -22.60 -12.44
CA LEU A 441 6.23 -21.44 -11.64
C LEU A 441 6.19 -20.15 -12.44
N GLN A 442 6.65 -20.16 -13.69
CA GLN A 442 6.60 -18.98 -14.55
C GLN A 442 5.16 -18.53 -14.77
N GLU A 443 4.26 -19.45 -15.12
CA GLU A 443 2.88 -19.06 -15.41
C GLU A 443 2.13 -18.59 -14.16
N VAL A 444 2.37 -19.19 -12.99
CA VAL A 444 1.86 -18.68 -11.72
C VAL A 444 2.28 -17.23 -11.51
N MET A 445 3.56 -16.90 -11.70
CA MET A 445 4.06 -15.55 -11.48
C MET A 445 3.50 -14.55 -12.49
N VAL A 446 3.32 -14.96 -13.75
CA VAL A 446 2.71 -14.09 -14.77
C VAL A 446 1.22 -13.85 -14.49
N GLN A 447 0.47 -14.88 -14.08
CA GLN A 447 -0.94 -14.71 -13.74
C GLN A 447 -1.13 -13.85 -12.48
N LYS A 448 -0.22 -13.96 -11.49
CA LYS A 448 -0.18 -13.07 -10.33
C LYS A 448 0.09 -11.62 -10.75
N TYR A 449 1.09 -11.41 -11.60
CA TYR A 449 1.40 -10.09 -12.17
C TYR A 449 0.17 -9.47 -12.86
N ILE A 450 -0.52 -10.23 -13.70
CA ILE A 450 -1.74 -9.75 -14.38
C ILE A 450 -2.86 -9.49 -13.38
N GLY A 451 -3.04 -10.37 -12.39
CA GLY A 451 -4.06 -10.24 -11.36
C GLY A 451 -3.92 -8.99 -10.49
N PHE A 452 -2.70 -8.53 -10.29
CA PHE A 452 -2.37 -7.38 -9.44
C PHE A 452 -2.46 -6.02 -10.16
N TYR A 453 -2.91 -5.99 -11.40
CA TYR A 453 -3.19 -4.76 -12.12
C TYR A 453 -4.32 -3.97 -11.44
N GLY A 454 -4.18 -2.64 -11.37
CA GLY A 454 -5.22 -1.73 -10.87
C GLY A 454 -4.73 -0.57 -10.01
N GLY A 455 -3.41 -0.41 -9.80
CA GLY A 455 -2.84 0.73 -9.05
C GLY A 455 -3.09 0.75 -7.54
N GLU A 456 -3.66 -0.32 -6.99
CA GLU A 456 -3.96 -0.51 -5.58
C GLU A 456 -2.77 -1.09 -4.80
N GLY A 457 -2.96 -1.43 -3.50
CA GLY A 457 -1.92 -2.05 -2.67
C GLY A 457 -1.26 -3.30 -3.27
N GLU A 458 -1.96 -4.04 -4.12
CA GLU A 458 -1.42 -5.20 -4.85
C GLU A 458 -0.31 -4.83 -5.85
N ALA A 459 -0.24 -3.59 -6.33
CA ALA A 459 0.88 -3.14 -7.18
C ALA A 459 2.21 -3.15 -6.42
N LEU A 460 2.19 -2.89 -5.11
CA LEU A 460 3.39 -3.02 -4.27
C LEU A 460 3.87 -4.47 -4.17
N GLU A 461 2.93 -5.40 -4.02
CA GLU A 461 3.25 -6.82 -3.97
C GLU A 461 3.77 -7.35 -5.31
N CYS A 462 3.25 -6.83 -6.42
CA CYS A 462 3.80 -7.10 -7.75
C CYS A 462 5.27 -6.66 -7.86
N TYR A 463 5.59 -5.46 -7.37
CA TYR A 463 6.97 -4.95 -7.34
C TYR A 463 7.86 -5.75 -6.38
N ASN A 464 7.35 -6.18 -5.22
CA ASN A 464 8.05 -7.07 -4.29
C ASN A 464 8.36 -8.42 -4.94
N ASP A 465 7.38 -9.03 -5.61
CA ASP A 465 7.55 -10.30 -6.33
C ASP A 465 8.63 -10.21 -7.41
N TYR A 466 8.64 -9.14 -8.21
CA TYR A 466 9.66 -8.97 -9.24
C TYR A 466 11.07 -8.86 -8.65
N ARG A 467 11.26 -8.09 -7.57
CA ARG A 467 12.55 -8.00 -6.86
C ARG A 467 12.97 -9.34 -6.26
N ARG A 468 12.00 -10.13 -5.79
CA ARG A 468 12.24 -11.50 -5.32
C ARG A 468 12.64 -12.43 -6.48
N LEU A 469 11.96 -12.35 -7.63
CA LEU A 469 12.37 -13.07 -8.84
C LEU A 469 13.79 -12.68 -9.27
N GLN A 470 14.16 -11.40 -9.22
CA GLN A 470 15.53 -10.96 -9.48
C GLN A 470 16.55 -11.57 -8.50
N ALA A 471 16.18 -11.76 -7.23
CA ALA A 471 17.06 -12.42 -6.26
C ALA A 471 17.31 -13.89 -6.63
N PHE A 472 16.30 -14.58 -7.17
CA PHE A 472 16.40 -15.96 -7.64
C PHE A 472 16.96 -16.10 -9.08
N GLY A 473 17.25 -15.01 -9.79
CA GLY A 473 17.65 -15.05 -11.20
C GLY A 473 16.50 -15.41 -12.15
N GLN A 474 15.26 -15.20 -11.74
CA GLN A 474 14.02 -15.60 -12.43
C GLN A 474 13.24 -14.40 -13.01
N GLN A 475 13.84 -13.21 -13.10
CA GLN A 475 13.17 -11.99 -13.61
C GLN A 475 12.65 -12.12 -15.05
N SER A 476 13.22 -13.05 -15.83
CA SER A 476 12.76 -13.35 -17.19
C SER A 476 11.34 -13.94 -17.25
N PHE A 477 10.77 -14.37 -16.11
CA PHE A 477 9.39 -14.84 -16.05
C PHE A 477 8.40 -13.72 -16.35
N ILE A 478 8.73 -12.50 -15.94
CA ILE A 478 7.94 -11.28 -16.23
C ILE A 478 8.85 -10.32 -17.00
N PRO A 479 9.00 -10.49 -18.34
CA PRO A 479 9.86 -9.62 -19.12
C PRO A 479 9.29 -8.20 -19.15
N LEU A 480 10.10 -7.23 -18.73
CA LEU A 480 9.78 -5.81 -18.79
C LEU A 480 10.41 -5.20 -20.05
N SER A 481 9.69 -4.26 -20.69
CA SER A 481 10.03 -3.72 -22.02
C SER A 481 10.76 -2.38 -21.96
N ASN A 482 10.77 -1.72 -20.80
CA ASN A 482 11.44 -0.43 -20.65
C ASN A 482 12.95 -0.58 -20.90
N PRO A 483 13.55 0.17 -21.85
CA PRO A 483 14.96 0.03 -22.22
C PRO A 483 15.94 0.38 -21.08
N LYS A 484 15.46 0.99 -20.01
CA LYS A 484 16.27 1.29 -18.82
C LYS A 484 16.27 0.20 -17.76
N ASN A 485 15.46 -0.88 -17.92
CA ASN A 485 15.33 -1.92 -16.90
C ASN A 485 16.64 -2.60 -16.51
N SER A 486 17.57 -2.79 -17.46
CA SER A 486 18.85 -3.44 -17.19
C SER A 486 19.83 -2.58 -16.39
N SER A 487 19.69 -1.25 -16.43
CA SER A 487 20.66 -0.31 -15.85
C SER A 487 20.07 0.62 -14.78
N LYS A 488 18.77 0.82 -14.78
CA LYS A 488 18.10 1.78 -13.90
C LYS A 488 16.77 1.24 -13.36
N PHE A 489 16.62 -0.06 -13.20
CA PHE A 489 15.45 -0.58 -12.50
C PHE A 489 15.55 -0.20 -11.02
N PRO A 490 14.53 0.44 -10.43
CA PRO A 490 14.53 0.76 -9.02
C PRO A 490 14.51 -0.52 -8.17
N LEU A 491 15.59 -0.77 -7.44
CA LEU A 491 15.76 -1.96 -6.60
C LEU A 491 15.16 -1.77 -5.20
N ARG A 492 14.87 -0.52 -4.87
CA ARG A 492 14.25 -0.07 -3.61
C ARG A 492 13.81 1.38 -3.76
N TYR A 493 13.08 1.89 -2.77
CA TYR A 493 12.68 3.29 -2.71
C TYR A 493 13.72 4.13 -1.94
N GLY A 494 13.78 5.42 -2.26
CA GLY A 494 14.64 6.37 -1.56
C GLY A 494 14.03 6.80 -0.23
N TYR A 495 14.87 6.94 0.80
CA TYR A 495 14.44 7.39 2.13
C TYR A 495 13.72 8.74 2.09
N GLY A 496 12.77 8.95 3.01
CA GLY A 496 12.02 10.20 3.11
C GLY A 496 12.92 11.41 3.41
N THR A 497 12.74 12.51 2.68
CA THR A 497 13.54 13.73 2.83
C THR A 497 13.47 14.30 4.23
N SER A 498 12.32 14.19 4.89
CA SER A 498 12.17 14.65 6.28
C SER A 498 13.22 14.05 7.21
N ASP A 499 13.46 12.74 7.11
CA ASP A 499 14.47 12.07 7.94
C ASP A 499 15.88 12.21 7.37
N VAL A 500 16.05 12.23 6.05
CA VAL A 500 17.36 12.49 5.44
C VAL A 500 17.95 13.82 5.91
N THR A 501 17.11 14.85 6.08
CA THR A 501 17.57 16.18 6.54
C THR A 501 17.68 16.32 8.06
N ALA A 502 16.91 15.54 8.83
CA ALA A 502 16.84 15.68 10.27
C ALA A 502 17.64 14.63 11.07
N ASN A 503 17.94 13.48 10.46
CA ASN A 503 18.59 12.35 11.11
C ASN A 503 19.89 11.94 10.40
N PRO A 504 21.07 12.27 10.94
CA PRO A 504 22.36 11.91 10.34
C PRO A 504 22.57 10.41 10.08
N ASN A 505 21.87 9.55 10.84
CA ASN A 505 21.92 8.10 10.62
C ASN A 505 21.25 7.71 9.30
N VAL A 506 20.17 8.40 8.91
CA VAL A 506 19.47 8.20 7.64
C VAL A 506 20.21 8.91 6.51
N GLU A 507 20.68 10.16 6.73
CA GLU A 507 21.47 10.94 5.78
C GLU A 507 22.70 10.15 5.29
N THR A 508 23.42 9.53 6.19
CA THR A 508 24.59 8.70 5.88
C THR A 508 24.24 7.55 4.92
N LEU A 509 23.10 6.91 5.12
CA LEU A 509 22.65 5.80 4.24
C LEU A 509 22.07 6.30 2.91
N TYR A 510 21.50 7.50 2.91
CA TYR A 510 20.98 8.12 1.69
C TYR A 510 22.11 8.53 0.75
N GLY A 511 23.18 9.13 1.27
CA GLY A 511 24.29 9.62 0.48
C GLY A 511 23.83 10.60 -0.60
N ASN A 512 24.01 10.23 -1.87
CA ASN A 512 23.52 11.00 -3.04
C ASN A 512 22.26 10.37 -3.68
N GLY A 513 21.66 9.36 -3.04
CA GLY A 513 20.44 8.69 -3.49
C GLY A 513 20.62 7.69 -4.64
N GLN A 514 21.79 7.54 -5.25
CA GLN A 514 22.04 6.63 -6.38
C GLN A 514 21.86 5.14 -6.02
N TYR A 515 21.89 4.79 -4.75
CA TYR A 515 21.69 3.44 -4.26
C TYR A 515 20.34 2.82 -4.69
N VAL A 516 19.33 3.64 -4.99
CA VAL A 516 18.02 3.19 -5.49
C VAL A 516 18.15 2.25 -6.69
N TYR A 517 19.11 2.53 -7.58
CA TYR A 517 19.35 1.71 -8.78
C TYR A 517 20.48 0.68 -8.63
N SER A 518 21.25 0.72 -7.55
CA SER A 518 22.44 -0.11 -7.40
C SER A 518 22.40 -1.07 -6.22
N GLU A 519 21.54 -0.82 -5.22
CA GLU A 519 21.51 -1.60 -3.99
C GLU A 519 20.14 -2.25 -3.77
N LYS A 520 20.12 -3.58 -3.80
CA LYS A 520 18.93 -4.35 -3.41
C LYS A 520 18.70 -4.24 -1.90
N VAL A 521 17.45 -4.33 -1.47
CA VAL A 521 17.12 -4.55 -0.07
C VAL A 521 17.62 -5.92 0.40
N TRP A 522 17.83 -6.11 1.71
CA TRP A 522 18.43 -7.34 2.24
C TRP A 522 17.65 -8.60 1.84
N TRP A 523 16.33 -8.64 1.99
CA TRP A 523 15.56 -9.84 1.63
C TRP A 523 15.61 -10.18 0.13
N ALA A 524 15.83 -9.19 -0.73
CA ALA A 524 16.00 -9.38 -2.17
C ALA A 524 17.47 -9.65 -2.59
N GLY A 525 18.33 -10.04 -1.66
CA GLY A 525 19.71 -10.40 -1.94
C GLY A 525 20.74 -9.29 -1.72
N GLY A 526 20.31 -8.12 -1.24
CA GLY A 526 21.20 -7.00 -0.90
C GLY A 526 21.88 -7.13 0.47
N SER A 527 22.64 -6.10 0.84
CA SER A 527 23.34 -6.01 2.12
C SER A 527 22.55 -5.26 3.18
N ARG A 528 21.59 -4.42 2.76
CA ARG A 528 20.80 -3.57 3.64
C ARG A 528 19.41 -3.29 3.08
#